data_c7402fae9339a64e857585fe84502e49
#
_entry.id   c7402fae9339a64e857585fe84502e49
#
_cell.length_a   1.000
_cell.length_b   1.000
_cell.length_c   1.000
_cell.angle_alpha   90.00
_cell.angle_beta   90.00
_cell.angle_gamma   90.00
#
_symmetry.space_group_name_H-M   'P 1'
#
loop_
_entity.id
_entity.type
_entity.pdbx_description
1 polymer ?
#
loop_
_entity_poly.entity_id
_entity_poly.type
_entity_poly.pdbx_seq_one_letter_code
_entity_poly.pdbx_strand_id
1 'polypeptide(L)'
;KENVFQQHSRNTAIGKTDTENLNSFKEWKNFNLLTVATESVKAEQLINSCKNNDLKLEMLGVGESWQGGDMQSGPGGGHKVHYLRSRLRNVDDHDIVMFVDGYDVIINDSQEELIKRFKQFGADVVFGAEPPCWPDDSIAEQFPKVHTRNRFLNSGGFIGRADVIKEMLRTDIAKADDDQLYYQKIFLSGKFNIRLDVENYLFQCVSMSADSLEVRNNNETGCFSVVLHGNGGTEDKKAYKKIVNQLLNKGSIIPLSIAKYNKIWTVSDDIIAFDYMTPQMCDDLIGACDERGGWEPRPDDAYPAQEIRIKELCPNLYTELEKHLTDTIWPQLEAYWPPMSMYGIRDFFAMRYSLDTQTSLHLHNDASMVSGSLKLNEDYQGAELSFPRQHFTNRHVPRGVMLMWPGQVTHPHVCEELEEGVKYSLTLWTKRFTQDT
;
A
#
# COMPACT_ATOMS: atom_id res chain seq x y z
N LYS A 1 18.27 0.86 -16.55
CA LYS A 1 17.26 1.56 -15.71
C LYS A 1 17.92 2.53 -14.71
N GLU A 2 19.08 2.18 -14.10
CA GLU A 2 19.83 3.07 -13.20
C GLU A 2 20.34 4.36 -13.86
N ASN A 3 20.81 4.26 -15.10
CA ASN A 3 21.33 5.42 -15.84
C ASN A 3 20.24 6.45 -16.21
N VAL A 4 19.00 6.03 -16.40
CA VAL A 4 17.88 6.95 -16.74
C VAL A 4 17.50 7.79 -15.52
N PHE A 5 17.39 7.18 -14.35
CA PHE A 5 17.08 7.89 -13.11
C PHE A 5 18.13 8.95 -12.75
N GLN A 6 19.42 8.61 -12.84
CA GLN A 6 20.51 9.56 -12.60
C GLN A 6 20.51 10.74 -13.57
N GLN A 7 20.12 10.53 -14.84
CA GLN A 7 20.07 11.57 -15.84
C GLN A 7 18.88 12.53 -15.61
N HIS A 8 17.73 12.02 -15.19
CA HIS A 8 16.54 12.84 -14.88
C HIS A 8 16.70 13.62 -13.57
N SER A 9 17.28 13.01 -12.52
CA SER A 9 17.51 13.68 -11.25
C SER A 9 18.44 14.92 -11.36
N ARG A 10 19.32 14.98 -12.36
CA ARG A 10 20.18 16.14 -12.62
C ARG A 10 19.41 17.38 -13.06
N ASN A 11 18.28 17.22 -13.73
CA ASN A 11 17.47 18.34 -14.23
C ASN A 11 16.64 19.04 -13.16
N THR A 12 16.60 18.52 -11.93
CA THR A 12 15.83 19.07 -10.81
C THR A 12 16.65 19.88 -9.82
N ALA A 13 17.95 20.07 -10.09
CA ALA A 13 18.84 20.85 -9.24
C ALA A 13 18.98 22.28 -9.73
N ILE A 14 18.97 23.22 -8.79
CA ILE A 14 19.49 24.57 -8.95
C ILE A 14 20.80 24.62 -8.15
N GLY A 15 21.91 24.96 -8.80
CA GLY A 15 23.23 25.05 -8.19
C GLY A 15 24.31 24.24 -8.92
N LYS A 16 25.56 24.43 -8.54
CA LYS A 16 26.71 23.76 -9.17
C LYS A 16 26.63 22.26 -8.89
N THR A 17 26.56 21.48 -9.97
CA THR A 17 26.75 20.04 -9.92
C THR A 17 28.25 19.75 -9.95
N ASP A 18 28.88 19.59 -8.81
CA ASP A 18 30.21 18.99 -8.72
C ASP A 18 30.07 17.49 -8.90
N THR A 19 30.34 17.00 -10.12
CA THR A 19 30.36 15.59 -10.47
C THR A 19 31.47 14.79 -9.79
N GLU A 20 32.37 15.46 -9.05
CA GLU A 20 33.49 14.82 -8.33
C GLU A 20 33.13 14.28 -6.94
N ASN A 21 31.93 14.52 -6.41
CA ASN A 21 31.56 14.15 -5.03
C ASN A 21 30.85 12.79 -4.88
N LEU A 22 30.69 12.00 -5.93
CA LEU A 22 30.05 10.66 -5.83
C LEU A 22 30.84 9.66 -4.96
N ASN A 23 32.12 9.93 -4.67
CA ASN A 23 32.98 9.05 -3.90
C ASN A 23 33.22 9.50 -2.44
N SER A 24 32.57 10.56 -1.97
CA SER A 24 32.78 11.09 -0.61
C SER A 24 31.58 10.94 0.31
N PHE A 25 30.70 9.99 0.08
CA PHE A 25 29.73 9.59 1.12
C PHE A 25 30.52 8.92 2.26
N LYS A 26 31.01 9.74 3.20
CA LYS A 26 31.47 9.25 4.51
C LYS A 26 30.37 8.36 5.06
N GLU A 27 30.75 7.24 5.68
CA GLU A 27 29.78 6.39 6.38
C GLU A 27 28.97 7.25 7.34
N TRP A 28 27.65 7.28 7.12
CA TRP A 28 26.74 7.98 8.03
C TRP A 28 26.62 7.16 9.31
N LYS A 29 26.57 7.85 10.43
CA LYS A 29 26.56 7.20 11.74
C LYS A 29 25.16 6.74 12.12
N ASN A 30 24.20 7.65 12.04
CA ASN A 30 22.82 7.36 12.48
C ASN A 30 21.79 7.94 11.52
N PHE A 31 20.58 7.42 11.61
CA PHE A 31 19.40 7.93 10.93
C PHE A 31 18.42 8.49 11.96
N ASN A 32 17.98 9.72 11.79
CA ASN A 32 17.07 10.42 12.68
C ASN A 32 15.79 10.74 11.93
N LEU A 33 14.69 10.05 12.22
CA LEU A 33 13.36 10.30 11.67
C LEU A 33 12.60 11.19 12.66
N LEU A 34 12.27 12.40 12.21
CA LEU A 34 11.67 13.46 13.01
C LEU A 34 10.32 13.89 12.44
N THR A 35 9.38 14.21 13.31
CA THR A 35 8.15 14.92 12.97
C THR A 35 7.84 15.98 14.03
N VAL A 36 7.00 16.95 13.68
CA VAL A 36 6.41 17.89 14.63
C VAL A 36 4.92 17.56 14.77
N ALA A 37 4.52 17.23 16.00
CA ALA A 37 3.14 16.91 16.32
C ALA A 37 2.83 17.32 17.76
N THR A 38 2.04 18.37 17.96
CA THR A 38 1.60 18.81 19.28
C THR A 38 0.56 17.88 19.91
N GLU A 39 -0.20 17.17 19.08
CA GLU A 39 -1.23 16.21 19.47
C GLU A 39 -0.91 14.81 18.91
N SER A 40 -0.36 13.92 19.74
CA SER A 40 0.09 12.59 19.31
C SER A 40 -1.04 11.72 18.74
N VAL A 41 -2.27 11.89 19.21
CA VAL A 41 -3.45 11.15 18.69
C VAL A 41 -3.68 11.46 17.20
N LYS A 42 -3.47 12.70 16.76
CA LYS A 42 -3.59 13.06 15.34
C LYS A 42 -2.49 12.47 14.46
N ALA A 43 -1.35 12.09 15.05
CA ALA A 43 -0.23 11.46 14.36
C ALA A 43 -0.31 9.91 14.33
N GLU A 44 -1.42 9.32 14.74
CA GLU A 44 -1.58 7.87 14.89
C GLU A 44 -1.24 7.10 13.60
N GLN A 45 -1.63 7.61 12.43
CA GLN A 45 -1.34 6.96 11.15
C GLN A 45 0.18 6.89 10.88
N LEU A 46 0.89 7.99 11.10
CA LEU A 46 2.35 8.02 10.97
C LEU A 46 3.01 7.09 12.00
N ILE A 47 2.59 7.14 13.26
CA ILE A 47 3.11 6.28 14.33
C ILE A 47 2.94 4.81 13.97
N ASN A 48 1.75 4.41 13.51
CA ASN A 48 1.46 3.02 13.14
C ASN A 48 2.26 2.58 11.91
N SER A 49 2.39 3.44 10.89
CA SER A 49 3.23 3.14 9.72
C SER A 49 4.70 2.95 10.10
N CYS A 50 5.22 3.78 10.99
CA CYS A 50 6.59 3.63 11.50
C CYS A 50 6.78 2.33 12.29
N LYS A 51 5.83 1.96 13.15
CA LYS A 51 5.86 0.69 13.89
C LYS A 51 5.86 -0.52 12.97
N ASN A 52 5.03 -0.49 11.92
CA ASN A 52 4.92 -1.59 10.96
C ASN A 52 6.20 -1.81 10.12
N ASN A 53 7.09 -0.81 10.07
CA ASN A 53 8.34 -0.85 9.33
C ASN A 53 9.59 -0.73 10.23
N ASP A 54 9.45 -0.99 11.52
CA ASP A 54 10.51 -0.92 12.54
C ASP A 54 11.29 0.40 12.55
N LEU A 55 10.59 1.51 12.22
CA LEU A 55 11.18 2.85 12.19
C LEU A 55 11.06 3.53 13.55
N LYS A 56 12.14 4.10 14.02
CA LYS A 56 12.17 4.89 15.25
C LYS A 56 11.80 6.34 14.97
N LEU A 57 10.54 6.69 15.20
CA LEU A 57 10.01 8.06 15.05
C LEU A 57 10.24 8.87 16.33
N GLU A 58 10.81 10.07 16.20
CA GLU A 58 10.88 11.07 17.26
C GLU A 58 9.88 12.20 16.96
N MET A 59 8.93 12.43 17.87
CA MET A 59 7.91 13.47 17.76
C MET A 59 8.32 14.69 18.59
N LEU A 60 8.38 15.86 17.96
CA LEU A 60 8.73 17.13 18.57
C LEU A 60 7.46 17.92 18.91
N GLY A 61 7.45 18.62 20.04
CA GLY A 61 6.37 19.53 20.45
C GLY A 61 5.13 18.84 21.04
N VAL A 62 5.19 17.55 21.41
CA VAL A 62 4.05 16.83 22.00
C VAL A 62 3.60 17.50 23.30
N GLY A 63 2.32 17.87 23.35
CA GLY A 63 1.70 18.55 24.51
C GLY A 63 2.02 20.06 24.60
N GLU A 64 2.77 20.61 23.64
CA GLU A 64 3.05 22.05 23.59
C GLU A 64 1.99 22.82 22.79
N SER A 65 1.89 24.12 23.05
CA SER A 65 0.96 25.00 22.31
C SER A 65 1.50 25.29 20.90
N TRP A 66 0.67 25.02 19.88
CA TRP A 66 0.98 25.36 18.51
C TRP A 66 0.98 26.89 18.26
N GLN A 67 2.05 27.41 17.64
CA GLN A 67 2.22 28.83 17.31
C GLN A 67 2.53 29.04 15.82
N GLY A 68 2.33 28.01 14.99
CA GLY A 68 2.64 28.01 13.55
C GLY A 68 1.52 28.53 12.65
N GLY A 69 0.53 29.24 13.20
CA GLY A 69 -0.63 29.72 12.45
C GLY A 69 -1.67 28.62 12.20
N ASP A 70 -2.75 28.97 11.50
CA ASP A 70 -3.79 28.03 11.09
C ASP A 70 -3.49 27.49 9.68
N MET A 71 -2.77 26.38 9.61
CA MET A 71 -2.37 25.74 8.34
C MET A 71 -3.55 25.10 7.57
N GLN A 72 -4.77 25.09 8.13
CA GLN A 72 -5.97 24.60 7.42
C GLN A 72 -6.60 25.72 6.58
N SER A 73 -6.49 26.95 7.03
CA SER A 73 -7.09 28.12 6.39
C SER A 73 -6.11 28.96 5.57
N GLY A 74 -4.80 28.73 5.69
CA GLY A 74 -3.80 29.51 4.98
C GLY A 74 -2.35 29.08 5.22
N PRO A 75 -1.40 29.89 4.75
CA PRO A 75 0.03 29.69 4.97
C PRO A 75 0.39 29.64 6.46
N GLY A 76 1.44 28.87 6.81
CA GLY A 76 1.94 28.75 8.17
C GLY A 76 3.02 27.67 8.30
N GLY A 77 3.31 27.24 9.52
CA GLY A 77 4.22 26.12 9.77
C GLY A 77 5.63 26.48 10.20
N GLY A 78 6.03 27.76 10.20
CA GLY A 78 7.37 28.18 10.64
C GLY A 78 7.77 27.68 12.03
N HIS A 79 6.80 27.39 12.90
CA HIS A 79 7.06 26.79 14.21
C HIS A 79 7.71 25.39 14.09
N LYS A 80 7.44 24.63 13.01
CA LYS A 80 8.14 23.35 12.72
C LYS A 80 9.64 23.57 12.57
N VAL A 81 10.03 24.63 11.86
CA VAL A 81 11.44 24.99 11.66
C VAL A 81 12.13 25.31 13.00
N HIS A 82 11.43 25.97 13.93
CA HIS A 82 11.97 26.23 15.27
C HIS A 82 12.21 24.96 16.07
N TYR A 83 11.28 23.99 16.06
CA TYR A 83 11.46 22.69 16.71
C TYR A 83 12.64 21.94 16.10
N LEU A 84 12.71 21.84 14.78
CA LEU A 84 13.81 21.18 14.08
C LEU A 84 15.16 21.83 14.41
N ARG A 85 15.26 23.16 14.34
CA ARG A 85 16.48 23.89 14.68
C ARG A 85 16.95 23.59 16.10
N SER A 86 16.03 23.55 17.06
CA SER A 86 16.35 23.22 18.45
C SER A 86 16.85 21.80 18.57
N ARG A 87 16.17 20.84 17.98
CA ARG A 87 16.51 19.40 18.06
C ARG A 87 17.85 19.10 17.40
N LEU A 88 18.11 19.67 16.24
CA LEU A 88 19.31 19.39 15.45
C LEU A 88 20.61 19.88 16.11
N ARG A 89 20.57 20.75 17.11
CA ARG A 89 21.76 21.12 17.89
C ARG A 89 22.44 19.91 18.53
N ASN A 90 21.68 18.86 18.83
CA ASN A 90 22.14 17.64 19.49
C ASN A 90 22.26 16.45 18.52
N VAL A 91 22.20 16.67 17.21
CA VAL A 91 22.41 15.64 16.17
C VAL A 91 23.83 15.78 15.64
N ASP A 92 24.52 14.64 15.41
CA ASP A 92 25.87 14.65 14.81
C ASP A 92 25.80 15.18 13.36
N ASP A 93 26.80 15.94 12.94
CA ASP A 93 26.88 16.49 11.59
C ASP A 93 26.97 15.41 10.49
N HIS A 94 27.42 14.21 10.87
CA HIS A 94 27.54 13.04 9.98
C HIS A 94 26.29 12.15 10.00
N ASP A 95 25.22 12.57 10.65
CA ASP A 95 23.96 11.83 10.66
C ASP A 95 23.11 12.18 9.43
N ILE A 96 22.18 11.28 9.12
CA ILE A 96 21.07 11.56 8.21
C ILE A 96 19.86 11.98 9.03
N VAL A 97 19.20 13.03 8.58
CA VAL A 97 17.94 13.52 9.14
C VAL A 97 16.85 13.40 8.10
N MET A 98 15.75 12.81 8.48
CA MET A 98 14.52 12.81 7.71
C MET A 98 13.43 13.50 8.52
N PHE A 99 12.73 14.42 7.89
CA PHE A 99 11.55 15.08 8.43
C PHE A 99 10.32 14.72 7.60
N VAL A 100 9.21 14.47 8.28
CA VAL A 100 7.89 14.31 7.66
C VAL A 100 6.82 15.02 8.48
N ASP A 101 5.78 15.54 7.84
CA ASP A 101 4.62 16.09 8.52
C ASP A 101 3.91 15.05 9.38
N GLY A 102 3.34 15.47 10.52
CA GLY A 102 2.90 14.55 11.56
C GLY A 102 1.49 13.97 11.35
N TYR A 103 0.62 14.66 10.63
CA TYR A 103 -0.82 14.35 10.64
C TYR A 103 -1.35 13.73 9.35
N ASP A 104 -0.60 13.82 8.27
CA ASP A 104 -1.03 13.37 6.94
C ASP A 104 0.10 12.72 6.13
N VAL A 105 1.04 12.08 6.82
CA VAL A 105 2.10 11.30 6.18
C VAL A 105 2.08 9.87 6.73
N ILE A 106 2.37 8.90 5.85
CA ILE A 106 2.74 7.54 6.22
C ILE A 106 4.05 7.14 5.53
N ILE A 107 4.81 6.26 6.19
CA ILE A 107 6.02 5.65 5.65
C ILE A 107 5.75 4.16 5.46
N ASN A 108 6.07 3.63 4.28
CA ASN A 108 5.64 2.30 3.86
C ASN A 108 6.80 1.36 3.52
N ASP A 109 7.99 1.63 4.05
CA ASP A 109 9.15 0.77 3.86
C ASP A 109 10.19 0.98 4.97
N SER A 110 11.26 0.18 4.97
CA SER A 110 12.32 0.16 5.96
C SER A 110 13.26 1.36 5.88
N GLN A 111 14.03 1.56 6.94
CA GLN A 111 15.12 2.55 6.98
C GLN A 111 16.15 2.32 5.87
N GLU A 112 16.49 1.06 5.59
CA GLU A 112 17.45 0.72 4.54
C GLU A 112 16.99 1.18 3.16
N GLU A 113 15.70 0.98 2.82
CA GLU A 113 15.16 1.40 1.54
C GLU A 113 15.07 2.92 1.44
N LEU A 114 14.70 3.63 2.51
CA LEU A 114 14.72 5.10 2.59
C LEU A 114 16.12 5.65 2.28
N ILE A 115 17.14 5.13 2.96
CA ILE A 115 18.54 5.56 2.78
C ILE A 115 19.05 5.19 1.38
N LYS A 116 18.75 3.99 0.89
CA LYS A 116 19.14 3.53 -0.44
C LYS A 116 18.58 4.43 -1.54
N ARG A 117 17.28 4.79 -1.46
CA ARG A 117 16.67 5.72 -2.43
C ARG A 117 17.24 7.12 -2.32
N PHE A 118 17.45 7.63 -1.12
CA PHE A 118 18.10 8.93 -0.93
C PHE A 118 19.49 9.00 -1.59
N LYS A 119 20.31 7.96 -1.42
CA LYS A 119 21.65 7.89 -2.03
C LYS A 119 21.62 8.03 -3.55
N GLN A 120 20.58 7.51 -4.20
CA GLN A 120 20.47 7.54 -5.67
C GLN A 120 20.28 8.95 -6.24
N PHE A 121 19.79 9.91 -5.44
CA PHE A 121 19.69 11.30 -5.87
C PHE A 121 21.04 11.99 -6.02
N GLY A 122 22.08 11.54 -5.33
CA GLY A 122 23.38 12.20 -5.36
C GLY A 122 23.33 13.65 -4.86
N ALA A 123 22.43 13.95 -3.92
CA ALA A 123 22.17 15.27 -3.36
C ALA A 123 22.44 15.27 -1.84
N ASP A 124 22.71 16.47 -1.30
CA ASP A 124 22.87 16.61 0.14
C ASP A 124 21.52 16.62 0.87
N VAL A 125 20.47 17.12 0.20
CA VAL A 125 19.09 17.10 0.69
C VAL A 125 18.12 16.83 -0.45
N VAL A 126 17.10 16.04 -0.20
CA VAL A 126 16.00 15.75 -1.13
C VAL A 126 14.67 16.14 -0.49
N PHE A 127 13.88 16.95 -1.18
CA PHE A 127 12.52 17.30 -0.81
C PHE A 127 11.50 16.58 -1.67
N GLY A 128 10.31 16.34 -1.12
CA GLY A 128 9.13 16.00 -1.90
C GLY A 128 8.79 17.08 -2.92
N ALA A 129 8.07 16.72 -3.96
CA ALA A 129 7.62 17.65 -4.99
C ALA A 129 6.12 17.49 -5.27
N GLU A 130 5.47 18.58 -5.65
CA GLU A 130 4.03 18.62 -5.91
C GLU A 130 3.69 19.49 -7.15
N PRO A 131 2.47 19.31 -7.72
CA PRO A 131 2.08 20.07 -8.90
C PRO A 131 1.85 21.55 -8.70
N PRO A 132 1.23 22.07 -7.59
CA PRO A 132 1.00 23.50 -7.42
C PRO A 132 2.22 24.22 -6.81
N CYS A 133 2.44 25.45 -7.25
CA CYS A 133 3.39 26.35 -6.59
C CYS A 133 2.70 27.08 -5.42
N TRP A 134 2.60 26.41 -4.29
CA TRP A 134 1.97 26.94 -3.08
C TRP A 134 3.03 27.39 -2.07
N PRO A 135 2.86 28.46 -1.28
CA PRO A 135 1.70 29.38 -1.24
C PRO A 135 1.81 30.57 -2.19
N ASP A 136 2.92 30.72 -2.92
CA ASP A 136 3.21 31.88 -3.76
C ASP A 136 3.50 31.43 -5.20
N ASP A 137 2.52 31.56 -6.09
CA ASP A 137 2.65 31.19 -7.49
C ASP A 137 3.51 32.15 -8.32
N SER A 138 3.78 33.35 -7.80
CA SER A 138 4.61 34.33 -8.48
C SER A 138 6.07 33.89 -8.66
N ILE A 139 6.55 32.95 -7.85
CA ILE A 139 7.90 32.36 -7.95
C ILE A 139 7.99 31.16 -8.86
N ALA A 140 6.86 30.69 -9.43
CA ALA A 140 6.78 29.45 -10.20
C ALA A 140 7.77 29.39 -11.38
N GLU A 141 7.98 30.49 -12.09
CA GLU A 141 8.90 30.56 -13.23
C GLU A 141 10.39 30.45 -12.84
N GLN A 142 10.72 30.61 -11.55
CA GLN A 142 12.08 30.44 -11.04
C GLN A 142 12.45 28.97 -10.83
N PHE A 143 11.44 28.07 -10.73
CA PHE A 143 11.68 26.65 -10.60
C PHE A 143 12.11 26.03 -11.94
N PRO A 144 13.00 25.03 -11.92
CA PRO A 144 13.40 24.31 -13.13
C PRO A 144 12.20 23.67 -13.81
N LYS A 145 12.21 23.63 -15.14
CA LYS A 145 11.25 22.85 -15.91
C LYS A 145 11.57 21.37 -15.78
N VAL A 146 10.58 20.57 -15.50
CA VAL A 146 10.68 19.11 -15.33
C VAL A 146 9.71 18.41 -16.28
N HIS A 147 9.90 17.10 -16.49
CA HIS A 147 9.09 16.30 -17.41
C HIS A 147 7.81 15.75 -16.75
N THR A 148 7.72 15.82 -15.42
CA THR A 148 6.53 15.41 -14.65
C THR A 148 5.71 16.63 -14.26
N ARG A 149 4.50 16.41 -13.71
CA ARG A 149 3.69 17.50 -13.14
C ARG A 149 4.21 17.99 -11.79
N ASN A 150 5.01 17.19 -11.07
CA ASN A 150 5.52 17.49 -9.73
C ASN A 150 6.74 18.40 -9.82
N ARG A 151 6.51 19.68 -10.02
CA ARG A 151 7.57 20.65 -10.31
C ARG A 151 8.04 21.42 -9.09
N PHE A 152 7.19 21.56 -8.08
CA PHE A 152 7.40 22.54 -7.00
C PHE A 152 7.71 21.84 -5.68
N LEU A 153 8.60 22.41 -4.88
CA LEU A 153 8.97 21.90 -3.58
C LEU A 153 7.78 21.82 -2.63
N ASN A 154 7.61 20.67 -1.99
CA ASN A 154 6.71 20.44 -0.88
C ASN A 154 7.51 20.25 0.41
N SER A 155 7.16 20.95 1.49
CA SER A 155 7.88 20.95 2.77
C SER A 155 7.49 19.81 3.70
N GLY A 156 6.43 19.05 3.39
CA GLY A 156 5.92 17.99 4.25
C GLY A 156 6.75 16.72 4.28
N GLY A 157 7.84 16.63 3.51
CA GLY A 157 8.79 15.54 3.56
C GLY A 157 10.14 15.92 2.95
N PHE A 158 11.22 15.70 3.70
CA PHE A 158 12.58 15.82 3.19
C PHE A 158 13.55 14.90 3.95
N ILE A 159 14.66 14.57 3.31
CA ILE A 159 15.75 13.79 3.87
C ILE A 159 17.09 14.37 3.43
N GLY A 160 18.08 14.37 4.30
CA GLY A 160 19.39 14.89 3.94
C GLY A 160 20.43 14.78 5.05
N ARG A 161 21.60 15.31 4.76
CA ARG A 161 22.72 15.39 5.70
C ARG A 161 22.43 16.39 6.80
N ALA A 162 22.71 16.00 8.04
CA ALA A 162 22.45 16.85 9.21
C ALA A 162 23.21 18.18 9.17
N ASP A 163 24.48 18.20 8.74
CA ASP A 163 25.29 19.40 8.64
C ASP A 163 24.68 20.41 7.64
N VAL A 164 24.21 19.94 6.49
CA VAL A 164 23.60 20.79 5.45
C VAL A 164 22.25 21.31 5.92
N ILE A 165 21.40 20.46 6.51
CA ILE A 165 20.10 20.86 7.04
C ILE A 165 20.27 21.90 8.15
N LYS A 166 21.22 21.72 9.07
CA LYS A 166 21.54 22.72 10.10
C LYS A 166 21.88 24.08 9.50
N GLU A 167 22.69 24.08 8.44
CA GLU A 167 23.09 25.33 7.77
C GLU A 167 21.89 25.99 7.06
N MET A 168 21.03 25.21 6.39
CA MET A 168 19.79 25.71 5.79
C MET A 168 18.90 26.39 6.83
N LEU A 169 18.78 25.81 8.02
CA LEU A 169 17.92 26.30 9.10
C LEU A 169 18.48 27.52 9.83
N ARG A 170 19.65 28.06 9.48
CA ARG A 170 20.17 29.33 10.04
C ARG A 170 19.40 30.54 9.57
N THR A 171 18.75 30.50 8.42
CA THR A 171 17.91 31.57 7.92
C THR A 171 16.71 31.77 8.85
N ASP A 172 16.44 33.00 9.24
CA ASP A 172 15.35 33.31 10.16
C ASP A 172 13.98 33.14 9.50
N ILE A 173 13.03 32.67 10.32
CA ILE A 173 11.62 32.54 10.00
C ILE A 173 10.80 32.78 11.27
N ALA A 174 9.72 33.55 11.17
CA ALA A 174 8.77 33.68 12.28
C ALA A 174 7.94 32.41 12.44
N LYS A 175 7.47 32.11 13.65
CA LYS A 175 6.72 30.89 13.91
C LYS A 175 5.45 30.75 13.07
N ALA A 176 4.79 31.87 12.77
CA ALA A 176 3.56 31.91 11.98
C ALA A 176 3.79 32.03 10.47
N ASP A 177 5.05 32.25 10.04
CA ASP A 177 5.37 32.31 8.61
C ASP A 177 5.21 30.92 7.94
N ASP A 178 5.11 30.94 6.61
CA ASP A 178 4.97 29.70 5.83
C ASP A 178 6.30 28.97 5.70
N ASP A 179 6.34 27.71 6.15
CA ASP A 179 7.52 26.85 6.10
C ASP A 179 7.83 26.37 4.67
N GLN A 180 6.81 26.16 3.83
CA GLN A 180 7.04 25.74 2.45
C GLN A 180 7.69 26.85 1.63
N LEU A 181 7.17 28.06 1.72
CA LEU A 181 7.78 29.24 1.08
C LEU A 181 9.22 29.49 1.58
N TYR A 182 9.45 29.25 2.86
CA TYR A 182 10.79 29.33 3.45
C TYR A 182 11.77 28.36 2.77
N TYR A 183 11.41 27.08 2.65
CA TYR A 183 12.27 26.10 1.99
C TYR A 183 12.36 26.31 0.48
N GLN A 184 11.30 26.78 -0.18
CA GLN A 184 11.33 27.16 -1.59
C GLN A 184 12.35 28.25 -1.87
N LYS A 185 12.41 29.30 -1.05
CA LYS A 185 13.40 30.36 -1.16
C LYS A 185 14.83 29.86 -0.95
N ILE A 186 15.05 28.94 -0.03
CA ILE A 186 16.33 28.28 0.19
C ILE A 186 16.73 27.47 -1.04
N PHE A 187 15.83 26.66 -1.59
CA PHE A 187 16.05 25.91 -2.82
C PHE A 187 16.41 26.82 -4.00
N LEU A 188 15.62 27.86 -4.24
CA LEU A 188 15.81 28.81 -5.34
C LEU A 188 17.09 29.66 -5.19
N SER A 189 17.63 29.78 -3.98
CA SER A 189 18.91 30.48 -3.77
C SER A 189 20.11 29.79 -4.44
N GLY A 190 20.01 28.51 -4.75
CA GLY A 190 21.07 27.70 -5.34
C GLY A 190 22.31 27.51 -4.44
N LYS A 191 22.23 27.82 -3.15
CA LYS A 191 23.35 27.72 -2.21
C LYS A 191 23.69 26.30 -1.82
N PHE A 192 22.71 25.42 -1.85
CA PHE A 192 22.81 24.03 -1.38
C PHE A 192 22.55 23.06 -2.52
N ASN A 193 23.16 21.87 -2.46
CA ASN A 193 22.86 20.78 -3.38
C ASN A 193 21.56 20.07 -2.98
N ILE A 194 20.43 20.70 -3.32
CA ILE A 194 19.08 20.21 -3.06
C ILE A 194 18.48 19.64 -4.34
N ARG A 195 17.80 18.51 -4.25
CA ARG A 195 17.00 17.93 -5.32
C ARG A 195 15.53 17.85 -4.91
N LEU A 196 14.66 17.95 -5.92
CA LEU A 196 13.24 17.68 -5.76
C LEU A 196 12.94 16.29 -6.31
N ASP A 197 12.17 15.52 -5.58
CA ASP A 197 11.72 14.19 -6.00
C ASP A 197 10.52 14.32 -6.96
N VAL A 198 10.79 14.80 -8.16
CA VAL A 198 9.76 15.03 -9.18
C VAL A 198 9.17 13.75 -9.74
N GLU A 199 9.81 12.61 -9.53
CA GLU A 199 9.37 11.30 -10.00
C GLU A 199 8.64 10.49 -8.94
N ASN A 200 8.41 11.06 -7.75
CA ASN A 200 7.80 10.38 -6.62
C ASN A 200 8.51 9.05 -6.25
N TYR A 201 9.83 9.06 -6.32
CA TYR A 201 10.61 7.86 -6.05
C TYR A 201 10.75 7.59 -4.54
N LEU A 202 10.82 8.64 -3.74
CA LEU A 202 10.93 8.60 -2.28
C LEU A 202 9.68 9.19 -1.62
N PHE A 203 9.27 10.38 -2.04
CA PHE A 203 8.13 11.13 -1.52
C PHE A 203 7.05 11.29 -2.59
N GLN A 204 5.81 10.99 -2.26
CA GLN A 204 4.67 11.25 -3.13
C GLN A 204 3.66 12.14 -2.44
N CYS A 205 3.40 13.30 -3.02
CA CYS A 205 2.32 14.20 -2.64
C CYS A 205 1.04 13.84 -3.40
N VAL A 206 -0.10 13.82 -2.70
CA VAL A 206 -1.39 13.47 -3.31
C VAL A 206 -2.18 14.67 -3.82
N SER A 207 -1.70 15.89 -3.60
CA SER A 207 -2.36 17.11 -4.09
C SER A 207 -2.59 17.05 -5.60
N MET A 208 -3.80 17.42 -6.03
CA MET A 208 -4.27 17.36 -7.42
C MET A 208 -4.25 15.96 -8.05
N SER A 209 -4.24 14.90 -7.26
CA SER A 209 -4.36 13.53 -7.74
C SER A 209 -5.84 13.18 -7.87
N ALA A 210 -6.34 13.10 -9.09
CA ALA A 210 -7.76 12.85 -9.37
C ALA A 210 -8.20 11.42 -9.05
N ASP A 211 -7.28 10.46 -8.93
CA ASP A 211 -7.62 9.05 -8.75
C ASP A 211 -6.73 8.36 -7.72
N SER A 212 -7.36 7.69 -6.75
CA SER A 212 -6.69 7.01 -5.64
C SER A 212 -5.87 5.78 -6.06
N LEU A 213 -6.08 5.23 -7.24
CA LEU A 213 -5.32 4.10 -7.80
C LEU A 213 -4.04 4.56 -8.49
N GLU A 214 -4.05 5.75 -9.12
CA GLU A 214 -2.88 6.34 -9.76
C GLU A 214 -1.81 6.76 -8.75
N VAL A 215 -2.21 7.15 -7.55
CA VAL A 215 -1.28 7.56 -6.48
C VAL A 215 -0.35 6.42 -6.06
N ARG A 216 -0.77 5.18 -6.18
CA ARG A 216 0.05 4.02 -5.77
C ARG A 216 0.97 3.51 -6.89
N ASN A 217 0.47 3.54 -8.12
CA ASN A 217 1.27 3.28 -9.29
C ASN A 217 1.63 4.63 -9.90
N ASN A 218 2.83 5.11 -9.66
CA ASN A 218 3.30 6.24 -10.43
C ASN A 218 3.41 5.79 -11.89
N ASN A 219 2.34 6.02 -12.65
CA ASN A 219 2.24 5.59 -14.05
C ASN A 219 3.31 6.25 -14.92
N GLU A 220 3.87 7.39 -14.48
CA GLU A 220 4.95 8.09 -15.18
C GLU A 220 6.31 7.40 -15.00
N THR A 221 6.57 6.82 -13.83
CA THR A 221 7.89 6.25 -13.50
C THR A 221 7.86 4.75 -13.23
N GLY A 222 6.69 4.15 -12.97
CA GLY A 222 6.53 2.76 -12.58
C GLY A 222 7.15 2.42 -11.21
N CYS A 223 7.42 3.44 -10.38
CA CYS A 223 7.98 3.29 -9.05
C CYS A 223 6.91 3.46 -7.98
N PHE A 224 6.99 2.65 -6.91
CA PHE A 224 6.22 2.89 -5.68
C PHE A 224 7.01 3.82 -4.77
N SER A 225 6.40 4.93 -4.37
CA SER A 225 7.00 5.81 -3.37
C SER A 225 6.97 5.16 -1.99
N VAL A 226 7.98 5.48 -1.19
CA VAL A 226 8.10 4.96 0.19
C VAL A 226 7.34 5.83 1.18
N VAL A 227 7.26 7.12 0.93
CA VAL A 227 6.56 8.11 1.77
C VAL A 227 5.38 8.66 1.01
N LEU A 228 4.21 8.57 1.60
CA LEU A 228 2.98 9.12 1.05
C LEU A 228 2.52 10.30 1.91
N HIS A 229 2.37 11.48 1.31
CA HIS A 229 1.93 12.70 1.95
C HIS A 229 0.53 13.12 1.47
N GLY A 230 -0.42 13.14 2.39
CA GLY A 230 -1.84 13.47 2.17
C GLY A 230 -2.13 14.97 2.11
N ASN A 231 -1.25 15.74 1.47
CA ASN A 231 -1.43 17.17 1.25
C ASN A 231 -2.56 17.46 0.26
N GLY A 232 -2.96 18.73 0.16
CA GLY A 232 -3.99 19.18 -0.78
C GLY A 232 -5.36 19.41 -0.15
N GLY A 233 -6.38 19.51 -0.99
CA GLY A 233 -7.74 19.86 -0.60
C GLY A 233 -8.55 18.69 -0.03
N THR A 234 -9.85 18.94 0.17
CA THR A 234 -10.75 17.96 0.81
C THR A 234 -10.84 16.64 0.04
N GLU A 235 -10.89 16.68 -1.28
CA GLU A 235 -10.97 15.47 -2.11
C GLU A 235 -9.64 14.69 -2.11
N ASP A 236 -8.50 15.38 -2.17
CA ASP A 236 -7.18 14.78 -2.04
C ASP A 236 -7.02 14.05 -0.69
N LYS A 237 -7.49 14.67 0.39
CA LYS A 237 -7.49 14.06 1.74
C LYS A 237 -8.42 12.85 1.85
N LYS A 238 -9.53 12.80 1.13
CA LYS A 238 -10.38 11.60 1.06
C LYS A 238 -9.67 10.46 0.32
N ALA A 239 -9.04 10.77 -0.83
CA ALA A 239 -8.24 9.81 -1.57
C ALA A 239 -7.09 9.26 -0.72
N TYR A 240 -6.35 10.13 -0.04
CA TYR A 240 -5.30 9.77 0.90
C TYR A 240 -5.80 8.83 2.00
N LYS A 241 -6.90 9.18 2.70
CA LYS A 241 -7.48 8.33 3.75
C LYS A 241 -7.84 6.93 3.25
N LYS A 242 -8.39 6.83 2.04
CA LYS A 242 -8.71 5.54 1.43
C LYS A 242 -7.45 4.70 1.21
N ILE A 243 -6.39 5.31 0.68
CA ILE A 243 -5.09 4.64 0.45
C ILE A 243 -4.45 4.24 1.78
N VAL A 244 -4.45 5.15 2.77
CA VAL A 244 -3.90 4.88 4.10
C VAL A 244 -4.63 3.72 4.77
N ASN A 245 -5.96 3.69 4.71
CA ASN A 245 -6.73 2.56 5.23
C ASN A 245 -6.36 1.25 4.52
N GLN A 246 -6.13 1.28 3.23
CA GLN A 246 -5.64 0.11 2.48
C GLN A 246 -4.21 -0.29 2.87
N LEU A 247 -3.35 0.68 3.22
CA LEU A 247 -1.94 0.45 3.55
C LEU A 247 -1.70 0.15 5.03
N LEU A 248 -2.42 0.78 5.95
CA LEU A 248 -2.28 0.59 7.40
C LEU A 248 -3.15 -0.52 7.96
N ASN A 249 -4.31 -0.78 7.34
CA ASN A 249 -5.09 -1.99 7.62
C ASN A 249 -4.48 -3.21 6.90
N LYS A 250 -3.21 -3.17 6.64
CA LYS A 250 -2.44 -4.32 6.23
C LYS A 250 -2.43 -5.37 7.36
N GLY A 251 -3.39 -6.21 7.27
CA GLY A 251 -3.02 -7.60 7.29
C GLY A 251 -2.06 -7.81 6.11
N SER A 252 -0.97 -8.43 6.33
CA SER A 252 0.12 -8.77 5.43
C SER A 252 -0.07 -8.42 3.96
N ILE A 253 0.88 -7.72 3.31
CA ILE A 253 0.95 -7.73 1.83
C ILE A 253 1.20 -9.17 1.46
N ILE A 254 0.17 -9.83 0.96
CA ILE A 254 0.30 -11.16 0.39
C ILE A 254 0.64 -10.95 -1.08
N PRO A 255 1.90 -11.17 -1.49
CA PRO A 255 2.24 -11.08 -2.89
C PRO A 255 1.49 -12.17 -3.63
N LEU A 256 0.81 -11.81 -4.72
CA LEU A 256 0.13 -12.80 -5.55
C LEU A 256 1.18 -13.76 -6.14
N SER A 257 1.13 -15.01 -5.70
CA SER A 257 1.98 -16.08 -6.21
C SER A 257 1.10 -17.18 -6.80
N ILE A 258 0.89 -17.08 -8.12
CA ILE A 258 0.06 -18.00 -8.87
C ILE A 258 0.93 -19.06 -9.52
N ALA A 259 0.40 -20.28 -9.64
CA ALA A 259 1.04 -21.35 -10.35
C ALA A 259 1.37 -20.95 -11.80
N LYS A 260 2.58 -21.26 -12.26
CA LYS A 260 3.10 -20.82 -13.55
C LYS A 260 2.29 -21.31 -14.76
N TYR A 261 1.62 -22.45 -14.60
CA TYR A 261 0.80 -23.06 -15.64
C TYR A 261 -0.58 -23.41 -15.07
N ASN A 262 -1.61 -22.72 -15.57
CA ASN A 262 -2.99 -22.97 -15.18
C ASN A 262 -3.68 -23.89 -16.20
N LYS A 263 -3.15 -25.10 -16.41
CA LYS A 263 -3.81 -26.08 -17.26
C LYS A 263 -5.11 -26.52 -16.59
N ILE A 264 -6.21 -26.41 -17.31
CA ILE A 264 -7.53 -26.81 -16.85
C ILE A 264 -7.77 -28.27 -17.18
N TRP A 265 -8.33 -29.01 -16.23
CA TRP A 265 -8.78 -30.39 -16.44
C TRP A 265 -10.14 -30.63 -15.78
N THR A 266 -10.89 -31.59 -16.29
CA THR A 266 -12.19 -32.00 -15.73
C THR A 266 -11.95 -33.07 -14.67
N VAL A 267 -12.55 -32.91 -13.48
CA VAL A 267 -12.47 -33.88 -12.38
C VAL A 267 -13.77 -34.67 -12.21
N SER A 268 -14.89 -34.12 -12.61
CA SER A 268 -16.22 -34.76 -12.64
C SER A 268 -17.14 -33.98 -13.59
N ASP A 269 -18.38 -34.40 -13.73
CA ASP A 269 -19.39 -33.77 -14.59
C ASP A 269 -19.54 -32.28 -14.23
N ASP A 270 -19.15 -31.38 -15.16
CA ASP A 270 -19.12 -29.94 -15.01
C ASP A 270 -18.35 -29.42 -13.77
N ILE A 271 -17.44 -30.22 -13.22
CA ILE A 271 -16.46 -29.76 -12.22
C ILE A 271 -15.09 -29.78 -12.87
N ILE A 272 -14.47 -28.60 -12.92
CA ILE A 272 -13.12 -28.43 -13.47
C ILE A 272 -12.13 -28.08 -12.36
N ALA A 273 -10.85 -28.31 -12.64
CA ALA A 273 -9.76 -28.00 -11.73
C ALA A 273 -8.59 -27.35 -12.49
N PHE A 274 -7.80 -26.53 -11.79
CA PHE A 274 -6.53 -26.03 -12.28
C PHE A 274 -5.61 -25.63 -11.12
N ASP A 275 -4.31 -25.76 -11.31
CA ASP A 275 -3.32 -25.24 -10.36
C ASP A 275 -3.46 -23.72 -10.30
N TYR A 276 -3.64 -23.17 -9.09
CA TYR A 276 -3.91 -21.74 -8.95
C TYR A 276 -2.95 -21.04 -8.00
N MET A 277 -2.96 -21.38 -6.73
CA MET A 277 -2.08 -20.77 -5.73
C MET A 277 -0.88 -21.64 -5.41
N THR A 278 0.28 -21.01 -5.22
CA THR A 278 1.44 -21.73 -4.69
C THR A 278 1.21 -22.11 -3.22
N PRO A 279 1.85 -23.18 -2.70
CA PRO A 279 1.78 -23.51 -1.28
C PRO A 279 2.15 -22.34 -0.37
N GLN A 280 3.18 -21.57 -0.71
CA GLN A 280 3.58 -20.39 0.05
C GLN A 280 2.47 -19.34 0.14
N MET A 281 1.78 -19.06 -0.97
CA MET A 281 0.65 -18.14 -0.95
C MET A 281 -0.51 -18.63 -0.09
N CYS A 282 -0.77 -19.94 -0.08
CA CYS A 282 -1.77 -20.52 0.81
C CYS A 282 -1.40 -20.29 2.29
N ASP A 283 -0.13 -20.53 2.66
CA ASP A 283 0.36 -20.30 4.02
C ASP A 283 0.31 -18.83 4.42
N ASP A 284 0.72 -17.92 3.53
CA ASP A 284 0.67 -16.47 3.75
C ASP A 284 -0.78 -15.98 3.95
N LEU A 285 -1.73 -16.51 3.18
CA LEU A 285 -3.15 -16.17 3.31
C LEU A 285 -3.75 -16.65 4.63
N ILE A 286 -3.44 -17.87 5.06
CA ILE A 286 -3.86 -18.40 6.36
C ILE A 286 -3.29 -17.52 7.47
N GLY A 287 -1.98 -17.23 7.44
CA GLY A 287 -1.32 -16.39 8.43
C GLY A 287 -1.96 -15.01 8.56
N ALA A 288 -2.26 -14.36 7.44
CA ALA A 288 -2.92 -13.06 7.42
C ALA A 288 -4.36 -13.12 7.98
N CYS A 289 -5.11 -14.17 7.68
CA CYS A 289 -6.47 -14.35 8.22
C CYS A 289 -6.44 -14.56 9.74
N ASP A 290 -5.53 -15.38 10.23
CA ASP A 290 -5.41 -15.68 11.66
C ASP A 290 -4.89 -14.47 12.45
N GLU A 291 -3.95 -13.69 11.88
CA GLU A 291 -3.46 -12.44 12.48
C GLU A 291 -4.57 -11.39 12.57
N ARG A 292 -5.40 -11.25 11.52
CA ARG A 292 -6.56 -10.36 11.56
C ARG A 292 -7.57 -10.82 12.60
N GLY A 293 -7.81 -12.10 12.72
CA GLY A 293 -8.88 -12.67 13.55
C GLY A 293 -10.27 -12.23 13.09
N GLY A 294 -11.28 -12.40 13.96
CA GLY A 294 -12.64 -11.96 13.68
C GLY A 294 -13.34 -12.83 12.63
N TRP A 295 -13.14 -14.15 12.71
CA TRP A 295 -13.88 -15.14 11.94
C TRP A 295 -15.35 -15.12 12.35
N GLU A 296 -16.22 -14.57 11.52
CA GLU A 296 -17.63 -14.38 11.82
C GLU A 296 -18.53 -14.80 10.65
N PRO A 297 -19.71 -15.36 10.91
CA PRO A 297 -20.69 -15.59 9.88
C PRO A 297 -21.24 -14.26 9.34
N ARG A 298 -21.62 -14.22 8.07
CA ARG A 298 -22.33 -13.06 7.50
C ARG A 298 -23.68 -12.87 8.18
N PRO A 299 -24.03 -11.64 8.52
CA PRO A 299 -25.41 -11.33 8.89
C PRO A 299 -26.35 -11.74 7.74
N ASP A 300 -27.46 -12.35 8.08
CA ASP A 300 -28.53 -12.76 7.13
C ASP A 300 -28.14 -13.83 6.11
N ASP A 301 -27.04 -14.56 6.30
CA ASP A 301 -26.73 -15.73 5.48
C ASP A 301 -27.58 -16.93 5.89
N ALA A 302 -28.22 -17.56 4.90
CA ALA A 302 -29.00 -18.80 5.10
C ALA A 302 -28.10 -19.98 5.51
N TYR A 303 -26.82 -19.93 5.19
CA TYR A 303 -25.79 -20.94 5.48
C TYR A 303 -24.58 -20.27 6.13
N PRO A 304 -24.71 -19.80 7.37
CA PRO A 304 -23.65 -19.05 8.03
C PRO A 304 -22.38 -19.87 8.17
N ALA A 305 -21.25 -19.24 7.84
CA ALA A 305 -19.93 -19.83 7.91
C ALA A 305 -18.94 -18.88 8.61
N GLN A 306 -17.91 -19.44 9.23
CA GLN A 306 -16.79 -18.65 9.75
C GLN A 306 -15.95 -18.16 8.58
N GLU A 307 -16.03 -16.87 8.26
CA GLU A 307 -15.41 -16.33 7.05
C GLU A 307 -14.70 -14.98 7.26
N ILE A 308 -13.74 -14.72 6.38
CA ILE A 308 -13.07 -13.41 6.24
C ILE A 308 -13.06 -13.05 4.75
N ARG A 309 -13.61 -11.89 4.39
CA ARG A 309 -13.61 -11.41 3.02
C ARG A 309 -12.22 -10.91 2.61
N ILE A 310 -11.73 -11.37 1.48
CA ILE A 310 -10.41 -10.98 0.97
C ILE A 310 -10.37 -9.49 0.61
N LYS A 311 -11.47 -8.93 0.14
CA LYS A 311 -11.57 -7.50 -0.15
C LYS A 311 -11.38 -6.62 1.09
N GLU A 312 -11.77 -7.10 2.25
CA GLU A 312 -11.60 -6.42 3.54
C GLU A 312 -10.22 -6.72 4.15
N LEU A 313 -9.74 -7.96 4.02
CA LEU A 313 -8.42 -8.39 4.52
C LEU A 313 -7.28 -7.72 3.75
N CYS A 314 -7.32 -7.80 2.43
CA CYS A 314 -6.28 -7.33 1.53
C CYS A 314 -6.88 -6.88 0.19
N PRO A 315 -7.36 -5.62 0.06
CA PRO A 315 -8.00 -5.10 -1.15
C PRO A 315 -7.15 -5.24 -2.42
N ASN A 316 -5.83 -5.17 -2.27
CA ASN A 316 -4.91 -5.33 -3.40
C ASN A 316 -4.90 -6.77 -3.91
N LEU A 317 -4.79 -7.73 -3.01
CA LEU A 317 -4.85 -9.14 -3.38
C LEU A 317 -6.17 -9.44 -4.09
N TYR A 318 -7.29 -8.89 -3.57
CA TYR A 318 -8.60 -9.02 -4.23
C TYR A 318 -8.55 -8.52 -5.67
N THR A 319 -8.02 -7.34 -5.91
CA THR A 319 -7.92 -6.74 -7.26
C THR A 319 -7.01 -7.54 -8.18
N GLU A 320 -5.89 -8.04 -7.67
CA GLU A 320 -4.95 -8.87 -8.45
C GLU A 320 -5.55 -10.24 -8.80
N LEU A 321 -6.26 -10.87 -7.86
CA LEU A 321 -6.99 -12.12 -8.10
C LEU A 321 -8.09 -11.93 -9.14
N GLU A 322 -8.92 -10.88 -8.98
CA GLU A 322 -9.98 -10.54 -9.92
C GLU A 322 -9.41 -10.36 -11.33
N LYS A 323 -8.38 -9.53 -11.47
CA LYS A 323 -7.73 -9.28 -12.76
C LYS A 323 -7.14 -10.55 -13.37
N HIS A 324 -6.40 -11.34 -12.60
CA HIS A 324 -5.81 -12.58 -13.12
C HIS A 324 -6.89 -13.57 -13.60
N LEU A 325 -7.97 -13.75 -12.84
CA LEU A 325 -9.04 -14.65 -13.23
C LEU A 325 -9.74 -14.16 -14.50
N THR A 326 -10.14 -12.90 -14.56
CA THR A 326 -10.88 -12.36 -15.71
C THR A 326 -10.03 -12.27 -16.98
N ASP A 327 -8.75 -11.91 -16.87
CA ASP A 327 -7.87 -11.71 -18.02
C ASP A 327 -7.22 -13.03 -18.51
N THR A 328 -6.96 -13.97 -17.62
CA THR A 328 -6.18 -15.17 -17.94
C THR A 328 -6.99 -16.48 -17.90
N ILE A 329 -7.87 -16.63 -16.92
CA ILE A 329 -8.59 -17.88 -16.68
C ILE A 329 -9.93 -17.90 -17.42
N TRP A 330 -10.74 -16.83 -17.34
CA TRP A 330 -12.04 -16.76 -18.00
C TRP A 330 -12.00 -17.11 -19.50
N PRO A 331 -11.04 -16.61 -20.29
CA PRO A 331 -10.94 -16.99 -21.71
C PRO A 331 -10.77 -18.50 -21.94
N GLN A 332 -10.10 -19.19 -21.02
CA GLN A 332 -9.92 -20.64 -21.10
C GLN A 332 -11.18 -21.40 -20.67
N LEU A 333 -11.98 -20.83 -19.75
CA LEU A 333 -13.22 -21.42 -19.25
C LEU A 333 -14.39 -21.30 -20.24
N GLU A 334 -14.32 -20.43 -21.22
CA GLU A 334 -15.35 -20.31 -22.27
C GLU A 334 -15.51 -21.60 -23.09
N ALA A 335 -14.49 -22.46 -23.12
CA ALA A 335 -14.60 -23.78 -23.72
C ALA A 335 -15.53 -24.72 -22.94
N TYR A 336 -15.70 -24.49 -21.64
CA TYR A 336 -16.57 -25.25 -20.73
C TYR A 336 -17.91 -24.55 -20.55
N TRP A 337 -17.86 -23.24 -20.30
CA TRP A 337 -19.03 -22.38 -20.02
C TRP A 337 -18.94 -21.13 -20.89
N PRO A 338 -19.56 -21.13 -22.11
CA PRO A 338 -19.44 -20.02 -23.07
C PRO A 338 -19.78 -18.64 -22.51
N PRO A 339 -20.72 -18.47 -21.54
CA PRO A 339 -21.00 -17.16 -20.96
C PRO A 339 -19.94 -16.63 -19.98
N MET A 340 -18.81 -17.34 -19.79
CA MET A 340 -17.85 -17.02 -18.71
C MET A 340 -17.32 -15.59 -18.76
N SER A 341 -17.10 -15.04 -19.96
CA SER A 341 -16.70 -13.63 -20.16
C SER A 341 -17.73 -12.59 -19.67
N MET A 342 -18.99 -13.03 -19.47
CA MET A 342 -20.06 -12.16 -18.95
C MET A 342 -20.15 -12.17 -17.42
N TYR A 343 -19.31 -12.94 -16.74
CA TYR A 343 -19.35 -13.10 -15.28
C TYR A 343 -18.21 -12.33 -14.62
N GLY A 344 -18.58 -11.37 -13.76
CA GLY A 344 -17.65 -10.70 -12.87
C GLY A 344 -17.43 -11.48 -11.57
N ILE A 345 -16.44 -11.07 -10.82
CA ILE A 345 -16.23 -11.55 -9.45
C ILE A 345 -17.21 -10.80 -8.53
N ARG A 346 -17.97 -11.57 -7.75
CA ARG A 346 -18.81 -11.05 -6.69
C ARG A 346 -18.03 -10.94 -5.39
N ASP A 347 -17.35 -12.02 -5.01
CA ASP A 347 -16.62 -12.09 -3.76
C ASP A 347 -15.56 -13.20 -3.75
N PHE A 348 -14.48 -12.94 -2.98
CA PHE A 348 -13.56 -13.94 -2.49
C PHE A 348 -13.59 -13.91 -0.97
N PHE A 349 -13.71 -15.05 -0.33
CA PHE A 349 -13.66 -15.14 1.11
C PHE A 349 -12.96 -16.42 1.58
N ALA A 350 -12.09 -16.26 2.59
CA ALA A 350 -11.51 -17.39 3.30
C ALA A 350 -12.54 -17.96 4.28
N MET A 351 -12.62 -19.27 4.37
CA MET A 351 -13.48 -20.00 5.31
C MET A 351 -12.61 -20.81 6.26
N ARG A 352 -13.05 -20.91 7.50
CA ARG A 352 -12.41 -21.70 8.55
C ARG A 352 -13.41 -22.66 9.16
N TYR A 353 -12.99 -23.93 9.28
CA TYR A 353 -13.71 -24.96 10.05
C TYR A 353 -12.81 -25.43 11.19
N SER A 354 -13.34 -25.47 12.40
CA SER A 354 -12.62 -25.94 13.59
C SER A 354 -13.59 -26.61 14.56
N LEU A 355 -13.06 -27.51 15.39
CA LEU A 355 -13.88 -28.26 16.37
C LEU A 355 -14.52 -27.34 17.42
N ASP A 356 -13.95 -26.15 17.65
CA ASP A 356 -14.44 -25.19 18.64
C ASP A 356 -15.56 -24.27 18.11
N THR A 357 -15.77 -24.23 16.78
CA THR A 357 -16.74 -23.33 16.16
C THR A 357 -17.66 -24.07 15.20
N GLN A 358 -17.33 -24.05 13.92
CA GLN A 358 -18.09 -24.68 12.86
C GLN A 358 -17.33 -25.88 12.32
N THR A 359 -17.95 -27.05 12.33
CA THR A 359 -17.34 -28.33 11.88
C THR A 359 -17.76 -28.75 10.49
N SER A 360 -18.90 -28.21 9.99
CA SER A 360 -19.46 -28.61 8.70
C SER A 360 -20.32 -27.51 8.09
N LEU A 361 -20.75 -27.68 6.84
CA LEU A 361 -21.72 -26.83 6.19
C LEU A 361 -22.73 -27.69 5.43
N HIS A 362 -24.02 -27.50 5.73
CA HIS A 362 -25.11 -28.30 5.19
C HIS A 362 -25.17 -28.33 3.66
N LEU A 363 -25.81 -29.30 3.09
CA LEU A 363 -26.07 -29.43 1.64
C LEU A 363 -26.81 -28.19 1.15
N HIS A 364 -26.23 -27.49 0.17
CA HIS A 364 -26.75 -26.23 -0.40
C HIS A 364 -26.32 -26.03 -1.85
N ASN A 365 -26.90 -25.03 -2.47
CA ASN A 365 -26.43 -24.44 -3.71
C ASN A 365 -26.00 -23.01 -3.45
N ASP A 366 -25.06 -22.50 -4.22
CA ASP A 366 -24.56 -21.13 -4.07
C ASP A 366 -25.44 -20.11 -4.78
N ALA A 367 -25.52 -18.92 -4.23
CA ALA A 367 -26.06 -17.75 -4.91
C ALA A 367 -25.02 -17.15 -5.89
N SER A 368 -24.43 -17.99 -6.74
CA SER A 368 -23.33 -17.67 -7.66
C SER A 368 -23.60 -18.31 -9.02
N MET A 369 -23.18 -17.67 -10.11
CA MET A 369 -23.33 -18.26 -11.45
C MET A 369 -22.36 -19.42 -11.63
N VAL A 370 -21.10 -19.19 -11.31
CA VAL A 370 -20.04 -20.19 -11.22
C VAL A 370 -19.34 -19.98 -9.89
N SER A 371 -19.21 -21.04 -9.13
CA SER A 371 -18.53 -21.05 -7.83
C SER A 371 -17.16 -21.70 -7.94
N GLY A 372 -16.26 -21.30 -7.05
CA GLY A 372 -14.94 -21.92 -6.92
C GLY A 372 -14.58 -22.16 -5.47
N SER A 373 -13.78 -23.19 -5.23
CA SER A 373 -13.20 -23.47 -3.93
C SER A 373 -11.80 -24.04 -4.06
N LEU A 374 -10.92 -23.62 -3.16
CA LEU A 374 -9.52 -24.01 -3.11
C LEU A 374 -9.15 -24.33 -1.66
N LYS A 375 -8.55 -25.51 -1.43
CA LYS A 375 -7.97 -25.83 -0.12
C LYS A 375 -6.72 -25.01 0.13
N LEU A 376 -6.63 -24.37 1.30
CA LEU A 376 -5.44 -23.62 1.72
C LEU A 376 -4.46 -24.49 2.52
N ASN A 377 -4.97 -25.53 3.24
CA ASN A 377 -4.15 -26.47 4.00
C ASN A 377 -4.62 -27.92 3.81
N GLU A 378 -3.86 -28.88 4.34
CA GLU A 378 -4.14 -30.32 4.26
C GLU A 378 -3.95 -31.03 5.60
N ASP A 379 -3.57 -30.33 6.67
CA ASP A 379 -3.29 -30.86 7.99
C ASP A 379 -4.56 -30.99 8.86
N TYR A 380 -5.60 -31.59 8.29
CA TYR A 380 -6.89 -31.89 8.94
C TYR A 380 -7.48 -33.21 8.42
N GLN A 381 -8.48 -33.73 9.13
CA GLN A 381 -9.25 -34.90 8.71
C GLN A 381 -10.75 -34.58 8.66
N GLY A 382 -11.45 -35.18 7.71
CA GLY A 382 -12.84 -34.84 7.43
C GLY A 382 -12.99 -33.55 6.63
N ALA A 383 -14.14 -32.93 6.75
CA ALA A 383 -14.48 -31.64 6.12
C ALA A 383 -14.25 -31.62 4.59
N GLU A 384 -14.38 -32.74 3.91
CA GLU A 384 -14.30 -32.77 2.44
C GLU A 384 -15.44 -31.94 1.82
N LEU A 385 -15.15 -31.25 0.73
CA LEU A 385 -16.17 -30.69 -0.14
C LEU A 385 -16.72 -31.82 -1.03
N SER A 386 -17.97 -32.17 -0.81
CA SER A 386 -18.64 -33.31 -1.48
C SER A 386 -19.77 -32.83 -2.37
N PHE A 387 -19.87 -33.43 -3.56
CA PHE A 387 -20.92 -33.20 -4.56
C PHE A 387 -21.70 -34.51 -4.76
N PRO A 388 -22.78 -34.73 -4.00
CA PRO A 388 -23.48 -36.01 -4.02
C PRO A 388 -24.03 -36.41 -5.39
N ARG A 389 -24.53 -35.46 -6.19
CA ARG A 389 -25.06 -35.75 -7.54
C ARG A 389 -23.99 -36.15 -8.53
N GLN A 390 -22.77 -35.62 -8.40
CA GLN A 390 -21.63 -35.88 -9.26
C GLN A 390 -20.76 -37.03 -8.74
N HIS A 391 -21.11 -37.63 -7.59
CA HIS A 391 -20.31 -38.65 -6.92
C HIS A 391 -18.84 -38.28 -6.77
N PHE A 392 -18.59 -37.00 -6.43
CA PHE A 392 -17.26 -36.42 -6.36
C PHE A 392 -16.99 -35.82 -4.98
N THR A 393 -15.76 -35.95 -4.49
CA THR A 393 -15.24 -35.27 -3.31
C THR A 393 -13.86 -34.70 -3.59
N ASN A 394 -13.51 -33.60 -2.91
CA ASN A 394 -12.19 -33.01 -3.07
C ASN A 394 -11.09 -33.63 -2.20
N ARG A 395 -11.32 -34.83 -1.62
CA ARG A 395 -10.38 -35.51 -0.70
C ARG A 395 -8.96 -35.56 -1.25
N HIS A 396 -8.78 -35.93 -2.50
CA HIS A 396 -7.49 -36.08 -3.17
C HIS A 396 -7.05 -34.88 -4.02
N VAL A 397 -7.78 -33.80 -3.97
CA VAL A 397 -7.39 -32.53 -4.64
C VAL A 397 -6.38 -31.84 -3.77
N PRO A 398 -5.16 -31.54 -4.27
CA PRO A 398 -4.12 -30.85 -3.48
C PRO A 398 -4.53 -29.43 -3.08
N ARG A 399 -3.90 -28.89 -2.03
CA ARG A 399 -4.02 -27.48 -1.69
C ARG A 399 -3.50 -26.60 -2.83
N GLY A 400 -4.06 -25.41 -3.00
CA GLY A 400 -3.68 -24.49 -4.08
C GLY A 400 -4.35 -24.81 -5.42
N VAL A 401 -5.02 -25.93 -5.57
CA VAL A 401 -5.82 -26.27 -6.75
C VAL A 401 -7.22 -25.68 -6.61
N MET A 402 -7.62 -24.85 -7.58
CA MET A 402 -8.97 -24.29 -7.66
C MET A 402 -9.89 -25.32 -8.33
N LEU A 403 -10.98 -25.63 -7.66
CA LEU A 403 -12.15 -26.32 -8.24
C LEU A 403 -13.18 -25.27 -8.63
N MET A 404 -13.83 -25.43 -9.79
CA MET A 404 -14.95 -24.58 -10.21
C MET A 404 -16.11 -25.42 -10.76
N TRP A 405 -17.33 -24.92 -10.51
CA TRP A 405 -18.58 -25.60 -10.91
C TRP A 405 -19.73 -24.60 -11.09
N PRO A 406 -20.80 -24.94 -11.86
CA PRO A 406 -22.03 -24.14 -11.90
C PRO A 406 -22.69 -24.05 -10.50
N GLY A 407 -22.86 -22.83 -9.98
CA GLY A 407 -23.20 -22.63 -8.56
C GLY A 407 -24.66 -22.87 -8.18
N GLN A 408 -25.63 -22.63 -9.10
CA GLN A 408 -27.02 -22.42 -8.70
C GLN A 408 -27.85 -23.68 -8.45
N VAL A 409 -27.98 -24.62 -9.39
CA VAL A 409 -28.97 -25.69 -9.28
C VAL A 409 -28.37 -27.08 -9.46
N THR A 410 -27.41 -27.21 -10.33
CA THR A 410 -26.94 -28.51 -10.80
C THR A 410 -25.93 -29.21 -9.87
N HIS A 411 -25.25 -28.40 -9.05
CA HIS A 411 -24.16 -28.89 -8.19
C HIS A 411 -24.40 -28.58 -6.71
N PRO A 412 -25.44 -29.19 -6.09
CA PRO A 412 -25.58 -29.11 -4.64
C PRO A 412 -24.37 -29.77 -3.98
N HIS A 413 -23.81 -29.10 -2.99
CA HIS A 413 -22.61 -29.56 -2.32
C HIS A 413 -22.68 -29.35 -0.81
N VAL A 414 -21.84 -30.05 -0.09
CA VAL A 414 -21.77 -30.11 1.36
C VAL A 414 -20.30 -30.04 1.79
N CYS A 415 -20.00 -29.35 2.86
CA CYS A 415 -18.76 -29.57 3.59
C CYS A 415 -19.02 -30.59 4.68
N GLU A 416 -18.43 -31.75 4.53
CA GLU A 416 -18.59 -32.87 5.48
C GLU A 416 -18.07 -32.47 6.88
N GLU A 417 -18.34 -33.28 7.88
CA GLU A 417 -17.92 -33.04 9.26
C GLU A 417 -16.41 -33.07 9.39
N LEU A 418 -15.85 -32.05 10.08
CA LEU A 418 -14.44 -32.02 10.48
C LEU A 418 -14.21 -32.97 11.64
N GLU A 419 -13.26 -33.91 11.49
CA GLU A 419 -12.93 -34.90 12.49
C GLU A 419 -11.70 -34.52 13.32
N GLU A 420 -10.71 -33.86 12.71
CA GLU A 420 -9.46 -33.47 13.36
C GLU A 420 -8.84 -32.23 12.68
N GLY A 421 -8.18 -31.36 13.45
CA GLY A 421 -7.43 -30.23 12.97
C GLY A 421 -8.28 -28.98 12.71
N VAL A 422 -7.80 -28.11 11.85
CA VAL A 422 -8.48 -26.89 11.38
C VAL A 422 -8.36 -26.84 9.86
N LYS A 423 -9.48 -26.72 9.19
CA LYS A 423 -9.53 -26.56 7.73
C LYS A 423 -9.64 -25.09 7.35
N TYR A 424 -8.81 -24.68 6.40
CA TYR A 424 -8.92 -23.38 5.71
C TYR A 424 -9.17 -23.59 4.22
N SER A 425 -10.08 -22.80 3.66
CA SER A 425 -10.36 -22.78 2.23
C SER A 425 -10.62 -21.37 1.73
N LEU A 426 -10.39 -21.13 0.45
CA LEU A 426 -10.78 -19.92 -0.25
C LEU A 426 -11.98 -20.23 -1.15
N THR A 427 -13.04 -19.44 -1.03
CA THR A 427 -14.24 -19.56 -1.86
C THR A 427 -14.35 -18.37 -2.80
N LEU A 428 -14.75 -18.64 -4.03
CA LEU A 428 -14.99 -17.69 -5.10
C LEU A 428 -16.45 -17.72 -5.51
N TRP A 429 -17.11 -16.56 -5.53
CA TRP A 429 -18.44 -16.39 -6.13
C TRP A 429 -18.40 -15.40 -7.28
N THR A 430 -19.11 -15.74 -8.36
CA THR A 430 -19.28 -14.88 -9.54
C THR A 430 -20.68 -14.27 -9.61
N LYS A 431 -20.82 -13.22 -10.41
CA LYS A 431 -22.08 -12.53 -10.72
C LYS A 431 -22.17 -12.21 -12.21
N ARG A 432 -23.36 -11.91 -12.71
CA ARG A 432 -23.52 -11.30 -14.04
C ARG A 432 -23.15 -9.82 -13.95
N PHE A 433 -22.33 -9.32 -14.85
CA PHE A 433 -21.94 -7.90 -14.88
C PHE A 433 -23.12 -6.94 -15.03
N THR A 434 -24.23 -7.40 -15.60
CA THR A 434 -25.39 -6.56 -15.97
C THR A 434 -26.55 -6.54 -14.98
N GLN A 435 -26.49 -7.27 -13.85
CA GLN A 435 -27.65 -7.44 -12.97
C GLN A 435 -27.44 -7.05 -11.50
N ASP A 436 -26.23 -6.69 -11.09
CA ASP A 436 -25.91 -6.34 -9.70
C ASP A 436 -25.39 -4.90 -9.61
N THR A 437 -26.20 -3.92 -10.06
CA THR A 437 -26.02 -2.49 -9.76
C THR A 437 -26.81 -2.11 -8.52
#